data_59290ac75b6d6ce4116018309397f6a4
#
_entry.id   59290ac75b6d6ce4116018309397f6a4
#
_cell.length_a   1.000
_cell.length_b   1.000
_cell.length_c   1.000
_cell.angle_alpha   90.00
_cell.angle_beta   90.00
_cell.angle_gamma   90.00
#
_symmetry.space_group_name_H-M   'P 1'
#
loop_
_entity.id
_entity.type
_entity.pdbx_description
1 polymer ?
#
loop_
_entity_poly.entity_id
_entity_poly.type
_entity_poly.pdbx_seq_one_letter_code
_entity_poly.pdbx_strand_id
1 'polypeptide(L)'
;MECSPILVERIRAAIETGGGAVSLARYMELALYEPDLGYYERTPRIVGRRGDFATSVSVGSLFGELMAYWIEHEVGASEGLSDGPVEIVEAGAHDGRWAEDILEALMRGSGKDGERFCYRIVEPSATRQAWQRERLARFGDRVVWSEAMPARVRGVILSNELLDAFPVERWCWNATQRRWVEQGVYWKEEKFDWIALPTPAPLEWNLPEELQSVLPNGFVRERSPSAVAWWARAAAALHAGCLITLDYGLEAEEFLTPGRSAGTLRAYHRHRFFDDLLSFPGEVDLTAHVDFSAVAEVGLQAGLVPWYRERQSRFLMRILESTQRSPGRFPDWSTQRVRAFQTLTHPEHFGRGFWVLAQGRGGAPWGRA
;
A
#
# COMPACT_ATOMS: atom_id res chain seq x y z
N MET A 1 17.39 -17.09 12.32
CA MET A 1 17.45 -16.44 11.00
C MET A 1 18.87 -15.96 10.80
N GLU A 2 19.43 -16.11 9.62
CA GLU A 2 20.75 -15.57 9.30
C GLU A 2 20.54 -14.52 8.22
N CYS A 3 21.03 -13.30 8.49
CA CYS A 3 21.03 -12.23 7.50
C CYS A 3 22.03 -12.54 6.40
N SER A 4 21.79 -12.08 5.19
CA SER A 4 22.81 -12.07 4.14
C SER A 4 24.00 -11.20 4.57
N PRO A 5 25.21 -11.75 4.74
CA PRO A 5 26.40 -10.93 5.06
C PRO A 5 26.63 -9.82 4.04
N ILE A 6 26.29 -10.08 2.76
CA ILE A 6 26.44 -9.10 1.67
C ILE A 6 25.49 -7.92 1.89
N LEU A 7 24.23 -8.17 2.31
CA LEU A 7 23.29 -7.08 2.57
C LEU A 7 23.71 -6.26 3.79
N VAL A 8 24.17 -6.92 4.86
CA VAL A 8 24.71 -6.24 6.04
C VAL A 8 25.87 -5.32 5.66
N GLU A 9 26.82 -5.80 4.83
CA GLU A 9 27.93 -4.98 4.36
C GLU A 9 27.48 -3.81 3.47
N ARG A 10 26.46 -3.99 2.61
CA ARG A 10 25.91 -2.88 1.81
C ARG A 10 25.30 -1.80 2.69
N ILE A 11 24.53 -2.21 3.74
CA ILE A 11 23.96 -1.25 4.69
C ILE A 11 25.08 -0.54 5.47
N ARG A 12 26.13 -1.24 5.91
CA ARG A 12 27.28 -0.64 6.58
C ARG A 12 28.00 0.36 5.70
N ALA A 13 28.27 0.01 4.43
CA ALA A 13 28.85 0.93 3.47
C ALA A 13 28.01 2.20 3.26
N ALA A 14 26.66 2.07 3.23
CA ALA A 14 25.76 3.22 3.18
C ALA A 14 25.88 4.08 4.45
N ILE A 15 25.98 3.48 5.62
CA ILE A 15 26.21 4.18 6.90
C ILE A 15 27.53 4.94 6.90
N GLU A 16 28.62 4.31 6.46
CA GLU A 16 29.95 4.95 6.36
C GLU A 16 29.92 6.13 5.39
N THR A 17 29.33 5.95 4.19
CA THR A 17 29.18 7.01 3.18
C THR A 17 28.28 8.15 3.68
N GLY A 18 27.28 7.84 4.51
CA GLY A 18 26.39 8.80 5.15
C GLY A 18 27.00 9.55 6.35
N GLY A 19 28.30 9.37 6.63
CA GLY A 19 28.95 10.02 7.75
C GLY A 19 28.73 9.37 9.12
N GLY A 20 28.48 8.05 9.12
CA GLY A 20 28.35 7.23 10.33
C GLY A 20 26.90 6.85 10.68
N ALA A 21 25.91 7.36 9.95
CA ALA A 21 24.51 7.00 10.11
C ALA A 21 23.72 7.19 8.80
N VAL A 22 22.58 6.51 8.69
CA VAL A 22 21.58 6.71 7.63
C VAL A 22 20.19 6.94 8.25
N SER A 23 19.28 7.54 7.50
CA SER A 23 17.87 7.61 7.92
C SER A 23 17.26 6.20 7.98
N LEU A 24 16.21 6.02 8.79
CA LEU A 24 15.45 4.77 8.76
C LEU A 24 14.89 4.48 7.37
N ALA A 25 14.45 5.51 6.64
CA ALA A 25 13.96 5.35 5.27
C ALA A 25 15.03 4.71 4.36
N ARG A 26 16.30 5.15 4.46
CA ARG A 26 17.38 4.53 3.68
C ARG A 26 17.69 3.11 4.13
N TYR A 27 17.64 2.83 5.42
CA TYR A 27 17.78 1.47 5.94
C TYR A 27 16.68 0.54 5.41
N MET A 28 15.41 0.98 5.47
CA MET A 28 14.28 0.20 4.94
C MET A 28 14.41 -0.03 3.43
N GLU A 29 14.83 0.98 2.68
CA GLU A 29 15.04 0.85 1.25
C GLU A 29 16.03 -0.30 0.93
N LEU A 30 17.14 -0.37 1.64
CA LEU A 30 18.14 -1.44 1.47
C LEU A 30 17.60 -2.79 1.99
N ALA A 31 16.99 -2.82 3.17
CA ALA A 31 16.50 -4.04 3.79
C ALA A 31 15.35 -4.69 3.00
N LEU A 32 14.50 -3.88 2.36
CA LEU A 32 13.31 -4.38 1.66
C LEU A 32 13.50 -4.54 0.15
N TYR A 33 14.28 -3.65 -0.50
CA TYR A 33 14.30 -3.51 -1.96
C TYR A 33 15.68 -3.64 -2.60
N GLU A 34 16.75 -3.93 -1.84
CA GLU A 34 18.06 -4.16 -2.45
C GLU A 34 17.99 -5.34 -3.43
N PRO A 35 18.41 -5.15 -4.71
CA PRO A 35 18.31 -6.21 -5.73
C PRO A 35 18.89 -7.55 -5.24
N ASP A 36 18.15 -8.63 -5.44
CA ASP A 36 18.45 -10.02 -5.06
C ASP A 36 18.60 -10.29 -3.55
N LEU A 37 18.64 -9.27 -2.70
CA LEU A 37 18.95 -9.40 -1.27
C LEU A 37 17.83 -8.88 -0.37
N GLY A 38 17.10 -7.87 -0.80
CA GLY A 38 16.01 -7.27 -0.05
C GLY A 38 14.84 -8.23 0.14
N TYR A 39 14.05 -7.97 1.18
CA TYR A 39 12.93 -8.83 1.55
C TYR A 39 11.97 -9.10 0.37
N TYR A 40 11.62 -8.08 -0.40
CA TYR A 40 10.70 -8.19 -1.55
C TYR A 40 11.38 -8.69 -2.83
N GLU A 41 12.70 -8.71 -2.91
CA GLU A 41 13.46 -9.14 -4.10
C GLU A 41 13.85 -10.62 -4.09
N ARG A 42 13.56 -11.32 -3.01
CA ARG A 42 13.87 -12.75 -2.88
C ARG A 42 12.70 -13.59 -3.40
N THR A 43 12.95 -14.90 -3.54
CA THR A 43 11.99 -15.92 -4.03
C THR A 43 10.58 -15.67 -3.49
N PRO A 44 9.51 -15.86 -4.31
CA PRO A 44 8.13 -15.59 -3.89
C PRO A 44 7.85 -16.27 -2.56
N ARG A 45 7.73 -15.50 -1.51
CA ARG A 45 7.26 -16.02 -0.23
C ARG A 45 5.78 -16.27 -0.39
N ILE A 46 5.34 -17.44 0.04
CA ILE A 46 3.94 -17.83 -0.08
C ILE A 46 3.11 -16.85 0.75
N VAL A 47 2.30 -16.03 0.10
CA VAL A 47 1.30 -15.17 0.73
C VAL A 47 0.15 -16.05 1.23
N GLY A 48 -0.46 -15.72 2.38
CA GLY A 48 -1.56 -16.45 2.97
C GLY A 48 -1.17 -17.32 4.17
N ARG A 49 -1.99 -18.32 4.53
CA ARG A 49 -1.82 -19.14 5.76
C ARG A 49 -0.44 -19.80 5.93
N ARG A 50 0.34 -19.96 4.87
CA ARG A 50 1.71 -20.52 4.89
C ARG A 50 2.79 -19.48 4.63
N GLY A 51 2.40 -18.21 4.39
CA GLY A 51 3.31 -17.08 4.13
C GLY A 51 3.59 -16.25 5.36
N ASP A 52 4.23 -15.10 5.14
CA ASP A 52 4.56 -14.17 6.22
C ASP A 52 3.35 -13.31 6.63
N PHE A 53 2.37 -13.11 5.72
CA PHE A 53 1.16 -12.32 5.96
C PHE A 53 -0.10 -12.93 5.35
N ALA A 54 -1.24 -12.69 6.02
CA ALA A 54 -2.54 -12.81 5.40
C ALA A 54 -2.93 -11.46 4.81
N THR A 55 -3.13 -11.40 3.49
CA THR A 55 -3.59 -10.21 2.77
C THR A 55 -5.04 -10.39 2.31
N SER A 56 -5.73 -9.30 1.95
CA SER A 56 -7.07 -9.38 1.35
C SER A 56 -7.08 -10.29 0.11
N VAL A 57 -6.01 -10.26 -0.69
CA VAL A 57 -5.82 -11.13 -1.87
C VAL A 57 -5.69 -12.61 -1.50
N SER A 58 -5.14 -12.93 -0.32
CA SER A 58 -4.94 -14.30 0.12
C SER A 58 -6.21 -15.02 0.58
N VAL A 59 -7.31 -14.29 0.80
CA VAL A 59 -8.60 -14.86 1.22
C VAL A 59 -9.24 -15.70 0.11
N GLY A 60 -8.93 -15.40 -1.16
CA GLY A 60 -9.42 -16.09 -2.34
C GLY A 60 -9.83 -15.13 -3.45
N SER A 61 -10.38 -15.63 -4.55
CA SER A 61 -10.72 -14.84 -5.74
C SER A 61 -11.82 -13.80 -5.52
N LEU A 62 -12.61 -13.92 -4.44
CA LEU A 62 -13.76 -13.04 -4.20
C LEU A 62 -13.36 -11.56 -4.15
N PHE A 63 -12.20 -11.23 -3.56
CA PHE A 63 -11.73 -9.84 -3.49
C PHE A 63 -11.47 -9.26 -4.88
N GLY A 64 -10.77 -10.01 -5.74
CA GLY A 64 -10.57 -9.61 -7.15
C GLY A 64 -11.87 -9.53 -7.94
N GLU A 65 -12.81 -10.45 -7.71
CA GLU A 65 -14.12 -10.44 -8.36
C GLU A 65 -14.97 -9.21 -7.97
N LEU A 66 -14.96 -8.82 -6.70
CA LEU A 66 -15.64 -7.60 -6.23
C LEU A 66 -15.00 -6.36 -6.84
N MET A 67 -13.68 -6.30 -6.90
CA MET A 67 -12.98 -5.19 -7.53
C MET A 67 -13.22 -5.12 -9.03
N ALA A 68 -13.23 -6.25 -9.73
CA ALA A 68 -13.58 -6.31 -11.15
C ALA A 68 -14.98 -5.76 -11.40
N TYR A 69 -15.96 -6.17 -10.58
CA TYR A 69 -17.33 -5.67 -10.66
C TYR A 69 -17.39 -4.14 -10.45
N TRP A 70 -16.68 -3.64 -9.43
CA TRP A 70 -16.61 -2.22 -9.14
C TRP A 70 -15.95 -1.43 -10.29
N ILE A 71 -14.85 -1.94 -10.85
CA ILE A 71 -14.14 -1.33 -11.99
C ILE A 71 -15.06 -1.28 -13.22
N GLU A 72 -15.74 -2.36 -13.54
CA GLU A 72 -16.62 -2.44 -14.71
C GLU A 72 -17.83 -1.50 -14.61
N HIS A 73 -18.53 -1.54 -13.48
CA HIS A 73 -19.83 -0.90 -13.34
C HIS A 73 -19.78 0.51 -12.78
N GLU A 74 -18.70 0.88 -12.10
CA GLU A 74 -18.59 2.22 -11.51
C GLU A 74 -17.49 3.04 -12.18
N VAL A 75 -16.26 2.54 -12.21
CA VAL A 75 -15.18 3.29 -12.86
C VAL A 75 -15.43 3.37 -14.37
N GLY A 76 -15.73 2.25 -15.00
CA GLY A 76 -15.98 2.17 -16.44
C GLY A 76 -17.22 2.95 -16.93
N ALA A 77 -18.16 3.24 -16.02
CA ALA A 77 -19.35 4.05 -16.29
C ALA A 77 -19.16 5.53 -15.93
N SER A 78 -18.02 5.90 -15.32
CA SER A 78 -17.76 7.28 -14.92
C SER A 78 -17.56 8.22 -16.10
N GLU A 79 -17.77 9.50 -15.86
CA GLU A 79 -17.59 10.55 -16.86
C GLU A 79 -16.18 10.50 -17.50
N GLY A 80 -16.13 10.53 -18.83
CA GLY A 80 -14.88 10.43 -19.59
C GLY A 80 -14.36 9.01 -19.82
N LEU A 81 -15.03 7.96 -19.29
CA LEU A 81 -14.67 6.55 -19.49
C LEU A 81 -15.78 5.72 -20.16
N SER A 82 -16.99 6.25 -20.33
CA SER A 82 -18.12 5.54 -20.96
C SER A 82 -17.79 4.96 -22.34
N ASP A 83 -16.95 5.66 -23.10
CA ASP A 83 -16.58 5.27 -24.45
C ASP A 83 -15.08 4.96 -24.58
N GLY A 84 -14.76 3.83 -25.20
CA GLY A 84 -13.39 3.42 -25.52
C GLY A 84 -12.70 2.56 -24.45
N PRO A 85 -11.38 2.36 -24.59
CA PRO A 85 -10.62 1.48 -23.71
C PRO A 85 -10.46 2.09 -22.31
N VAL A 86 -10.49 1.20 -21.30
CA VAL A 86 -10.26 1.52 -19.89
C VAL A 86 -8.99 0.79 -19.44
N GLU A 87 -8.01 1.52 -18.98
CA GLU A 87 -6.76 0.96 -18.49
C GLU A 87 -6.86 0.71 -16.99
N ILE A 88 -6.53 -0.51 -16.58
CA ILE A 88 -6.36 -0.91 -15.18
C ILE A 88 -4.87 -0.93 -14.91
N VAL A 89 -4.39 -0.02 -14.08
CA VAL A 89 -2.96 0.11 -13.73
C VAL A 89 -2.77 -0.33 -12.29
N GLU A 90 -2.18 -1.48 -12.07
CA GLU A 90 -1.85 -1.99 -10.73
C GLU A 90 -0.40 -1.71 -10.37
N ALA A 91 -0.17 -1.14 -9.19
CA ALA A 91 1.15 -1.03 -8.60
C ALA A 91 1.24 -1.91 -7.36
N GLY A 92 2.38 -2.61 -7.19
CA GLY A 92 2.58 -3.53 -6.07
C GLY A 92 1.87 -4.87 -6.26
N ALA A 93 1.80 -5.38 -7.48
CA ALA A 93 1.09 -6.62 -7.84
C ALA A 93 1.68 -7.91 -7.23
N HIS A 94 2.77 -7.83 -6.48
CA HIS A 94 3.49 -8.95 -5.88
C HIS A 94 3.73 -10.09 -6.90
N ASP A 95 3.03 -11.22 -6.77
CA ASP A 95 3.12 -12.36 -7.69
C ASP A 95 2.06 -12.34 -8.82
N GLY A 96 1.24 -11.27 -8.91
CA GLY A 96 0.21 -11.09 -9.93
C GLY A 96 -1.12 -11.78 -9.65
N ARG A 97 -1.35 -12.31 -8.43
CA ARG A 97 -2.58 -13.03 -8.10
C ARG A 97 -3.82 -12.15 -8.16
N TRP A 98 -3.74 -10.92 -7.65
CA TRP A 98 -4.89 -10.02 -7.70
C TRP A 98 -5.25 -9.63 -9.11
N ALA A 99 -4.25 -9.34 -9.96
CA ALA A 99 -4.43 -9.14 -11.40
C ALA A 99 -5.12 -10.34 -12.06
N GLU A 100 -4.69 -11.56 -11.72
CA GLU A 100 -5.29 -12.81 -12.22
C GLU A 100 -6.78 -12.89 -11.88
N ASP A 101 -7.14 -12.69 -10.60
CA ASP A 101 -8.51 -12.76 -10.11
C ASP A 101 -9.41 -11.69 -10.76
N ILE A 102 -8.91 -10.45 -10.92
CA ILE A 102 -9.62 -9.35 -11.58
C ILE A 102 -9.84 -9.66 -13.07
N LEU A 103 -8.80 -10.08 -13.78
CA LEU A 103 -8.88 -10.39 -15.22
C LEU A 103 -9.84 -11.54 -15.50
N GLU A 104 -9.78 -12.62 -14.71
CA GLU A 104 -10.74 -13.72 -14.82
C GLU A 104 -12.18 -13.30 -14.64
N ALA A 105 -12.42 -12.42 -13.65
CA ALA A 105 -13.76 -11.93 -13.39
C ALA A 105 -14.28 -11.05 -14.52
N LEU A 106 -13.47 -10.14 -15.06
CA LEU A 106 -13.82 -9.30 -16.20
C LEU A 106 -14.11 -10.13 -17.45
N MET A 107 -13.31 -11.17 -17.73
CA MET A 107 -13.52 -12.03 -18.87
C MET A 107 -14.79 -12.88 -18.77
N ARG A 108 -15.21 -13.25 -17.55
CA ARG A 108 -16.45 -14.01 -17.33
C ARG A 108 -17.70 -13.15 -17.41
N GLY A 109 -17.65 -11.91 -16.89
CA GLY A 109 -18.82 -11.05 -16.70
C GLY A 109 -19.21 -10.23 -17.94
N SER A 110 -18.23 -9.77 -18.70
CA SER A 110 -18.44 -8.65 -19.63
C SER A 110 -18.68 -9.03 -21.07
N GLY A 111 -18.57 -10.31 -21.46
CA GLY A 111 -18.73 -10.69 -22.87
C GLY A 111 -17.81 -9.86 -23.77
N LYS A 112 -18.39 -9.17 -24.79
CA LYS A 112 -17.65 -8.25 -25.67
C LYS A 112 -17.16 -6.99 -24.95
N ASP A 113 -17.82 -6.56 -23.88
CA ASP A 113 -17.42 -5.38 -23.10
C ASP A 113 -16.13 -5.62 -22.31
N GLY A 114 -15.79 -6.87 -21.99
CA GLY A 114 -14.49 -7.22 -21.38
C GLY A 114 -13.28 -6.91 -22.25
N GLU A 115 -13.48 -6.76 -23.58
CA GLU A 115 -12.41 -6.40 -24.52
C GLU A 115 -11.92 -4.96 -24.36
N ARG A 116 -12.72 -4.10 -23.74
CA ARG A 116 -12.35 -2.69 -23.50
C ARG A 116 -11.34 -2.50 -22.38
N PHE A 117 -11.16 -3.50 -21.49
CA PHE A 117 -10.24 -3.44 -20.38
C PHE A 117 -8.87 -3.99 -20.74
N CYS A 118 -7.83 -3.18 -20.55
CA CYS A 118 -6.43 -3.59 -20.64
C CYS A 118 -5.78 -3.44 -19.27
N TYR A 119 -4.89 -4.37 -18.92
CA TYR A 119 -4.24 -4.42 -17.62
C TYR A 119 -2.77 -4.06 -17.74
N ARG A 120 -2.31 -3.13 -16.94
CA ARG A 120 -0.90 -2.78 -16.81
C ARG A 120 -0.42 -3.02 -15.39
N ILE A 121 0.70 -3.70 -15.25
CA ILE A 121 1.39 -3.82 -13.97
C ILE A 121 2.59 -2.88 -13.98
N VAL A 122 2.63 -1.99 -12.98
CA VAL A 122 3.79 -1.14 -12.70
C VAL A 122 4.68 -1.87 -11.72
N GLU A 123 5.79 -2.41 -12.21
CA GLU A 123 6.71 -3.22 -11.43
C GLU A 123 8.16 -2.93 -11.82
N PRO A 124 8.94 -2.27 -10.96
CA PRO A 124 10.36 -1.99 -11.25
C PRO A 124 11.27 -3.20 -11.14
N SER A 125 10.89 -4.24 -10.37
CA SER A 125 11.71 -5.43 -10.17
C SER A 125 11.55 -6.40 -11.34
N ALA A 126 12.65 -6.70 -12.05
CA ALA A 126 12.68 -7.71 -13.10
C ALA A 126 12.32 -9.12 -12.57
N THR A 127 12.74 -9.42 -11.34
CA THR A 127 12.46 -10.68 -10.67
C THR A 127 10.94 -10.85 -10.45
N ARG A 128 10.28 -9.84 -9.90
CA ARG A 128 8.82 -9.87 -9.71
C ARG A 128 8.06 -9.87 -11.04
N GLN A 129 8.53 -9.10 -12.04
CA GLN A 129 7.95 -9.19 -13.40
C GLN A 129 7.99 -10.62 -13.96
N ALA A 130 9.06 -11.38 -13.72
CA ALA A 130 9.15 -12.77 -14.18
C ALA A 130 8.06 -13.65 -13.54
N TRP A 131 7.82 -13.55 -12.24
CA TRP A 131 6.74 -14.28 -11.56
C TRP A 131 5.35 -13.91 -12.08
N GLN A 132 5.13 -12.60 -12.26
CA GLN A 132 3.87 -12.08 -12.78
C GLN A 132 3.62 -12.56 -14.22
N ARG A 133 4.65 -12.54 -15.08
CA ARG A 133 4.56 -13.02 -16.46
C ARG A 133 4.24 -14.51 -16.53
N GLU A 134 4.84 -15.33 -15.67
CA GLU A 134 4.54 -16.75 -15.58
C GLU A 134 3.08 -16.99 -15.20
N ARG A 135 2.59 -16.34 -14.14
CA ARG A 135 1.21 -16.46 -13.66
C ARG A 135 0.18 -15.99 -14.68
N LEU A 136 0.45 -14.85 -15.31
CA LEU A 136 -0.50 -14.17 -16.19
C LEU A 136 -0.35 -14.54 -17.68
N ALA A 137 0.52 -15.50 -18.01
CA ALA A 137 0.83 -15.88 -19.40
C ALA A 137 -0.41 -16.18 -20.25
N ARG A 138 -1.46 -16.78 -19.67
CA ARG A 138 -2.71 -17.14 -20.35
C ARG A 138 -3.54 -15.95 -20.86
N PHE A 139 -3.27 -14.74 -20.33
CA PHE A 139 -3.99 -13.52 -20.73
C PHE A 139 -3.36 -12.81 -21.93
N GLY A 140 -2.16 -13.25 -22.36
CA GLY A 140 -1.48 -12.73 -23.55
C GLY A 140 -1.29 -11.20 -23.51
N ASP A 141 -1.60 -10.57 -24.63
CA ASP A 141 -1.41 -9.12 -24.82
C ASP A 141 -2.36 -8.23 -24.00
N ARG A 142 -3.29 -8.83 -23.24
CA ARG A 142 -4.17 -8.07 -22.33
C ARG A 142 -3.43 -7.53 -21.11
N VAL A 143 -2.25 -8.09 -20.80
CA VAL A 143 -1.42 -7.66 -19.67
C VAL A 143 -0.09 -7.13 -20.19
N VAL A 144 0.23 -5.90 -19.82
CA VAL A 144 1.50 -5.25 -20.15
C VAL A 144 2.21 -4.82 -18.88
N TRP A 145 3.54 -4.70 -18.95
CA TRP A 145 4.37 -4.29 -17.82
C TRP A 145 5.08 -2.99 -18.14
N SER A 146 5.28 -2.16 -17.11
CA SER A 146 6.13 -0.98 -17.14
C SER A 146 6.91 -0.87 -15.83
N GLU A 147 8.14 -0.36 -15.88
CA GLU A 147 8.96 -0.13 -14.69
C GLU A 147 8.51 1.10 -13.89
N ALA A 148 7.82 2.02 -14.56
CA ALA A 148 7.35 3.26 -13.96
C ALA A 148 5.88 3.54 -14.30
N MET A 149 5.26 4.43 -13.52
CA MET A 149 3.91 4.92 -13.76
C MET A 149 3.82 5.52 -15.17
N PRO A 150 2.85 5.12 -16.01
CA PRO A 150 2.65 5.69 -17.33
C PRO A 150 2.33 7.20 -17.23
N ALA A 151 2.71 7.96 -18.25
CA ALA A 151 2.52 9.42 -18.24
C ALA A 151 1.03 9.84 -18.27
N ARG A 152 0.15 8.97 -18.77
CA ARG A 152 -1.29 9.26 -18.90
C ARG A 152 -2.10 7.98 -18.76
N VAL A 153 -3.07 7.99 -17.85
CA VAL A 153 -3.99 6.89 -17.58
C VAL A 153 -5.44 7.35 -17.78
N ARG A 154 -6.21 6.55 -18.51
CA ARG A 154 -7.68 6.67 -18.59
C ARG A 154 -8.28 5.37 -18.05
N GLY A 155 -8.72 5.38 -16.81
CA GLY A 155 -9.23 4.18 -16.14
C GLY A 155 -9.02 4.20 -14.65
N VAL A 156 -8.43 3.16 -14.10
CA VAL A 156 -8.15 3.05 -12.66
C VAL A 156 -6.67 2.80 -12.41
N ILE A 157 -6.08 3.55 -11.50
CA ILE A 157 -4.79 3.25 -10.90
C ILE A 157 -5.08 2.68 -9.52
N LEU A 158 -4.64 1.45 -9.26
CA LEU A 158 -4.98 0.74 -8.02
C LEU A 158 -3.74 0.15 -7.34
N SER A 159 -3.80 0.09 -6.02
CA SER A 159 -2.83 -0.61 -5.19
C SER A 159 -3.52 -1.24 -3.98
N ASN A 160 -2.97 -2.35 -3.51
CA ASN A 160 -3.38 -3.02 -2.29
C ASN A 160 -2.15 -3.38 -1.47
N GLU A 161 -2.09 -2.91 -0.21
CA GLU A 161 -0.95 -3.17 0.67
C GLU A 161 0.38 -2.81 -0.01
N LEU A 162 0.47 -1.58 -0.52
CA LEU A 162 1.64 -1.02 -1.18
C LEU A 162 2.26 0.11 -0.37
N LEU A 163 1.42 1.04 0.14
CA LEU A 163 1.90 2.27 0.75
C LEU A 163 2.49 2.04 2.15
N ASP A 164 2.04 1.02 2.86
CA ASP A 164 2.55 0.60 4.16
C ASP A 164 3.98 0.05 4.09
N ALA A 165 4.38 -0.49 2.93
CA ALA A 165 5.72 -1.00 2.66
C ALA A 165 6.72 0.07 2.18
N PHE A 166 6.26 1.30 1.90
CA PHE A 166 7.17 2.38 1.54
C PHE A 166 8.08 2.77 2.71
N PRO A 167 9.34 3.09 2.44
CA PRO A 167 10.27 3.56 3.45
C PRO A 167 9.73 4.75 4.24
N VAL A 168 9.88 4.70 5.56
CA VAL A 168 9.42 5.75 6.47
C VAL A 168 10.56 6.45 7.19
N GLU A 169 10.39 7.72 7.45
CA GLU A 169 11.16 8.47 8.44
C GLU A 169 10.53 8.20 9.82
N ARG A 170 11.38 8.07 10.85
CA ARG A 170 10.95 7.86 12.24
C ARG A 170 11.38 9.03 13.09
N TRP A 171 10.43 9.66 13.78
CA TRP A 171 10.64 10.83 14.57
C TRP A 171 10.26 10.60 16.04
N CYS A 172 11.11 11.02 16.94
CA CYS A 172 10.94 10.87 18.37
C CYS A 172 10.76 12.24 19.02
N TRP A 173 9.72 12.41 19.85
CA TRP A 173 9.48 13.64 20.59
C TRP A 173 10.46 13.80 21.74
N ASN A 174 11.20 14.91 21.75
CA ASN A 174 12.02 15.33 22.88
C ASN A 174 11.25 16.38 23.70
N ALA A 175 10.68 15.96 24.80
CA ALA A 175 9.85 16.83 25.65
C ALA A 175 10.64 17.94 26.30
N THR A 176 11.93 17.73 26.62
CA THR A 176 12.79 18.78 27.22
C THR A 176 13.09 19.88 26.21
N GLN A 177 13.36 19.53 24.97
CA GLN A 177 13.65 20.48 23.88
C GLN A 177 12.40 20.94 23.13
N ARG A 178 11.22 20.34 23.41
CA ARG A 178 9.93 20.56 22.75
C ARG A 178 10.06 20.50 21.24
N ARG A 179 10.73 19.45 20.73
CA ARG A 179 10.91 19.23 19.29
C ARG A 179 10.95 17.77 18.92
N TRP A 180 10.60 17.50 17.68
CA TRP A 180 10.84 16.21 17.05
C TRP A 180 12.30 16.04 16.67
N VAL A 181 12.83 14.83 16.85
CA VAL A 181 14.19 14.43 16.50
C VAL A 181 14.10 13.20 15.61
N GLU A 182 14.66 13.26 14.43
CA GLU A 182 14.70 12.12 13.53
C GLU A 182 15.58 11.02 14.11
N GLN A 183 15.11 9.77 14.03
CA GLN A 183 15.86 8.58 14.38
C GLN A 183 16.41 7.92 13.11
N GLY A 184 17.73 7.82 13.05
CA GLY A 184 18.45 7.07 12.03
C GLY A 184 19.03 5.78 12.58
N VAL A 185 19.76 5.10 11.70
CA VAL A 185 20.40 3.81 11.96
C VAL A 185 21.91 3.96 11.82
N TYR A 186 22.66 3.42 12.78
CA TYR A 186 24.10 3.33 12.74
C TYR A 186 24.58 1.91 13.07
N TRP A 187 25.85 1.61 12.85
CA TRP A 187 26.44 0.31 13.15
C TRP A 187 27.31 0.39 14.40
N LYS A 188 27.04 -0.44 15.38
CA LYS A 188 27.80 -0.51 16.63
C LYS A 188 27.77 -1.92 17.20
N GLU A 189 28.91 -2.39 17.73
CA GLU A 189 29.01 -3.68 18.43
C GLU A 189 28.40 -4.85 17.65
N GLU A 190 28.67 -4.88 16.34
CA GLU A 190 28.18 -5.88 15.39
C GLU A 190 26.66 -5.95 15.20
N LYS A 191 25.95 -4.84 15.48
CA LYS A 191 24.51 -4.68 15.24
C LYS A 191 24.15 -3.31 14.73
N PHE A 192 22.98 -3.21 14.11
CA PHE A 192 22.31 -1.95 13.82
C PHE A 192 21.63 -1.43 15.09
N ASP A 193 21.73 -0.13 15.33
CA ASP A 193 21.13 0.53 16.49
C ASP A 193 20.65 1.93 16.13
N TRP A 194 19.84 2.52 16.99
CA TRP A 194 19.20 3.82 16.78
C TRP A 194 20.11 4.99 17.17
N ILE A 195 20.10 6.04 16.35
CA ILE A 195 20.81 7.28 16.61
C ILE A 195 19.95 8.50 16.25
N ALA A 196 20.09 9.58 17.01
CA ALA A 196 19.48 10.87 16.67
C ALA A 196 20.21 11.50 15.48
N LEU A 197 19.48 11.91 14.46
CA LEU A 197 20.02 12.62 13.30
C LEU A 197 19.86 14.16 13.50
N PRO A 198 20.75 14.96 12.90
CA PRO A 198 20.69 16.42 12.96
C PRO A 198 19.66 17.04 12.03
N THR A 199 18.74 16.25 11.48
CA THR A 199 17.72 16.68 10.52
C THR A 199 16.72 17.63 11.18
N PRO A 200 16.36 18.77 10.56
CA PRO A 200 15.28 19.63 11.04
C PRO A 200 13.92 18.93 10.92
N ALA A 201 13.10 19.10 11.95
CA ALA A 201 11.74 18.53 11.91
C ALA A 201 10.88 19.19 10.82
N PRO A 202 9.94 18.44 10.24
CA PRO A 202 8.98 18.97 9.27
C PRO A 202 8.18 20.13 9.87
N LEU A 203 8.06 21.25 9.12
CA LEU A 203 7.35 22.44 9.58
C LEU A 203 5.87 22.17 9.86
N GLU A 204 5.24 21.30 9.10
CA GLU A 204 3.85 20.87 9.26
C GLU A 204 3.59 20.09 10.56
N TRP A 205 4.65 19.71 11.28
CA TRP A 205 4.56 19.00 12.56
C TRP A 205 4.73 19.91 13.78
N ASN A 206 4.58 21.20 13.59
CA ASN A 206 4.48 22.12 14.72
C ASN A 206 3.19 21.83 15.49
N LEU A 207 3.34 21.22 16.67
CA LEU A 207 2.21 20.89 17.52
C LEU A 207 1.71 22.14 18.26
N PRO A 208 0.38 22.25 18.49
CA PRO A 208 -0.17 23.21 19.45
C PRO A 208 0.50 23.09 20.82
N GLU A 209 0.62 24.20 21.55
CA GLU A 209 1.33 24.23 22.82
C GLU A 209 0.72 23.25 23.85
N GLU A 210 -0.59 23.07 23.83
CA GLU A 210 -1.32 22.14 24.65
C GLU A 210 -0.86 20.70 24.43
N LEU A 211 -0.69 20.30 23.16
CA LEU A 211 -0.19 18.97 22.82
C LEU A 211 1.29 18.79 23.14
N GLN A 212 2.12 19.84 22.94
CA GLN A 212 3.53 19.81 23.33
C GLN A 212 3.71 19.55 24.83
N SER A 213 2.79 20.06 25.66
CA SER A 213 2.85 19.94 27.12
C SER A 213 2.51 18.56 27.66
N VAL A 214 1.69 17.79 26.93
CA VAL A 214 1.17 16.48 27.35
C VAL A 214 1.82 15.30 26.63
N LEU A 215 2.51 15.55 25.50
CA LEU A 215 3.14 14.48 24.73
C LEU A 215 4.34 13.93 25.52
N PRO A 216 4.37 12.61 25.82
CA PRO A 216 5.44 12.04 26.63
C PRO A 216 6.78 12.09 25.90
N ASN A 217 7.87 12.25 26.66
CA ASN A 217 9.21 12.12 26.09
C ASN A 217 9.39 10.73 25.47
N GLY A 218 9.96 10.67 24.28
CA GLY A 218 10.12 9.42 23.56
C GLY A 218 8.90 8.99 22.72
N PHE A 219 7.86 9.80 22.63
CA PHE A 219 6.73 9.52 21.74
C PHE A 219 7.21 9.48 20.29
N VAL A 220 6.82 8.44 19.57
CA VAL A 220 7.28 8.17 18.19
C VAL A 220 6.16 8.40 17.18
N ARG A 221 6.52 8.99 16.05
CA ARG A 221 5.68 9.12 14.86
C ARG A 221 6.50 8.83 13.60
N GLU A 222 5.93 8.05 12.72
CA GLU A 222 6.47 7.79 11.38
C GLU A 222 5.75 8.66 10.33
N ARG A 223 6.44 8.93 9.22
CA ARG A 223 5.87 9.45 7.97
C ARG A 223 6.55 8.81 6.77
N SER A 224 5.87 8.69 5.64
CA SER A 224 6.43 8.21 4.39
C SER A 224 6.35 9.28 3.30
N PRO A 225 7.41 10.11 3.12
CA PRO A 225 7.46 11.06 2.01
C PRO A 225 7.40 10.35 0.65
N SER A 226 7.94 9.14 0.56
CA SER A 226 7.92 8.32 -0.66
C SER A 226 6.50 7.88 -1.05
N ALA A 227 5.65 7.48 -0.09
CA ALA A 227 4.25 7.14 -0.33
C ALA A 227 3.45 8.37 -0.82
N VAL A 228 3.64 9.52 -0.18
CA VAL A 228 3.02 10.80 -0.59
C VAL A 228 3.47 11.20 -1.99
N ALA A 229 4.77 11.11 -2.29
CA ALA A 229 5.31 11.40 -3.61
C ALA A 229 4.82 10.42 -4.69
N TRP A 230 4.65 9.14 -4.33
CA TRP A 230 4.07 8.14 -5.24
C TRP A 230 2.63 8.49 -5.58
N TRP A 231 1.80 8.84 -4.59
CA TRP A 231 0.41 9.24 -4.79
C TRP A 231 0.31 10.49 -5.67
N ALA A 232 1.18 11.47 -5.44
CA ALA A 232 1.24 12.68 -6.28
C ALA A 232 1.55 12.34 -7.75
N ARG A 233 2.50 11.44 -8.01
CA ARG A 233 2.84 11.00 -9.38
C ARG A 233 1.68 10.23 -10.01
N ALA A 234 1.02 9.35 -9.27
CA ALA A 234 -0.15 8.62 -9.75
C ALA A 234 -1.32 9.57 -10.05
N ALA A 235 -1.56 10.56 -9.19
CA ALA A 235 -2.57 11.60 -9.40
C ALA A 235 -2.30 12.45 -10.64
N ALA A 236 -1.03 12.80 -10.89
CA ALA A 236 -0.63 13.54 -12.09
C ALA A 236 -0.80 12.71 -13.36
N ALA A 237 -0.58 11.39 -13.30
CA ALA A 237 -0.78 10.49 -14.43
C ALA A 237 -2.26 10.25 -14.77
N LEU A 238 -3.15 10.34 -13.78
CA LEU A 238 -4.58 10.10 -13.97
C LEU A 238 -5.22 11.22 -14.77
N HIS A 239 -5.68 10.89 -15.98
CA HIS A 239 -6.36 11.84 -16.89
C HIS A 239 -7.89 11.77 -16.78
N ALA A 240 -8.45 10.57 -16.63
CA ALA A 240 -9.86 10.32 -16.38
C ALA A 240 -10.02 9.04 -15.57
N GLY A 241 -10.99 9.01 -14.66
CA GLY A 241 -11.29 7.87 -13.81
C GLY A 241 -10.78 8.03 -12.38
N CYS A 242 -10.20 6.97 -11.79
CA CYS A 242 -9.98 6.87 -10.36
C CYS A 242 -8.57 6.39 -9.99
N LEU A 243 -8.02 6.96 -8.92
CA LEU A 243 -6.86 6.49 -8.19
C LEU A 243 -7.34 5.93 -6.85
N ILE A 244 -7.04 4.66 -6.55
CA ILE A 244 -7.52 3.97 -5.35
C ILE A 244 -6.41 3.15 -4.69
N THR A 245 -6.36 3.20 -3.36
CA THR A 245 -5.56 2.27 -2.55
C THR A 245 -6.41 1.64 -1.46
N LEU A 246 -6.14 0.36 -1.18
CA LEU A 246 -6.64 -0.36 -0.03
C LEU A 246 -5.43 -0.73 0.84
N ASP A 247 -5.37 -0.15 2.04
CA ASP A 247 -4.19 -0.31 2.89
C ASP A 247 -4.57 -0.13 4.36
N TYR A 248 -3.71 -0.57 5.28
CA TYR A 248 -3.92 -0.27 6.68
C TYR A 248 -3.20 1.01 7.10
N GLY A 249 -3.91 1.80 7.86
CA GLY A 249 -3.42 3.12 8.24
C GLY A 249 -4.37 3.88 9.14
N LEU A 250 -4.08 5.15 9.27
CA LEU A 250 -4.67 6.04 10.25
C LEU A 250 -4.94 7.41 9.63
N GLU A 251 -5.85 8.13 10.27
CA GLU A 251 -5.97 9.57 10.12
C GLU A 251 -4.89 10.30 10.94
N ALA A 252 -4.56 11.52 10.56
CA ALA A 252 -3.45 12.27 11.18
C ALA A 252 -3.55 12.36 12.72
N GLU A 253 -4.78 12.55 13.24
CA GLU A 253 -5.02 12.66 14.68
C GLU A 253 -4.87 11.31 15.40
N GLU A 254 -5.14 10.21 14.73
CA GLU A 254 -5.03 8.87 15.31
C GLU A 254 -3.58 8.47 15.62
N PHE A 255 -2.59 9.08 14.94
CA PHE A 255 -1.17 8.87 15.25
C PHE A 255 -0.77 9.43 16.62
N LEU A 256 -1.43 10.46 17.10
CA LEU A 256 -1.11 11.13 18.36
C LEU A 256 -1.84 10.56 19.57
N THR A 257 -2.38 9.36 19.47
CA THR A 257 -3.07 8.70 20.59
C THR A 257 -2.08 8.04 21.56
N PRO A 258 -2.34 8.03 22.88
CA PRO A 258 -1.44 7.45 23.88
C PRO A 258 -1.06 5.98 23.62
N GLY A 259 -1.98 5.19 23.07
CA GLY A 259 -1.75 3.77 22.73
C GLY A 259 -0.77 3.54 21.59
N ARG A 260 -0.29 4.61 20.93
CA ARG A 260 0.66 4.58 19.80
C ARG A 260 1.99 5.27 20.11
N SER A 261 2.30 5.45 21.38
CA SER A 261 3.53 6.15 21.79
C SER A 261 4.84 5.55 21.25
N ALA A 262 4.85 4.26 20.90
CA ALA A 262 5.98 3.58 20.27
C ALA A 262 5.98 3.65 18.74
N GLY A 263 5.04 4.37 18.11
CA GLY A 263 4.86 4.42 16.67
C GLY A 263 4.11 3.22 16.10
N THR A 264 4.06 3.19 14.77
CA THR A 264 3.30 2.18 14.00
C THR A 264 4.17 1.21 13.22
N LEU A 265 5.49 1.46 13.12
CA LEU A 265 6.43 0.58 12.45
C LEU A 265 6.44 -0.81 13.12
N ARG A 266 6.38 -1.84 12.30
CA ARG A 266 6.37 -3.25 12.73
C ARG A 266 7.33 -4.05 11.88
N ALA A 267 7.93 -5.08 12.50
CA ALA A 267 8.76 -6.08 11.85
C ALA A 267 8.08 -7.44 11.92
N TYR A 268 7.91 -8.11 10.80
CA TYR A 268 7.24 -9.41 10.74
C TYR A 268 8.07 -10.46 9.99
N HIS A 269 8.00 -11.68 10.48
CA HIS A 269 8.47 -12.86 9.76
C HIS A 269 7.62 -14.07 10.16
N ARG A 270 7.03 -14.80 9.20
CA ARG A 270 6.19 -15.99 9.41
C ARG A 270 5.12 -15.78 10.49
N HIS A 271 4.35 -14.70 10.37
CA HIS A 271 3.29 -14.28 11.31
C HIS A 271 3.78 -13.99 12.74
N ARG A 272 5.09 -13.82 12.94
CA ARG A 272 5.66 -13.44 14.25
C ARG A 272 6.10 -11.99 14.19
N PHE A 273 5.71 -11.26 15.21
CA PHE A 273 6.16 -9.89 15.46
C PHE A 273 7.56 -9.93 16.11
N PHE A 274 8.41 -9.01 15.71
CA PHE A 274 9.73 -8.77 16.28
C PHE A 274 9.79 -7.39 16.91
N ASP A 275 10.23 -7.33 18.18
CA ASP A 275 10.37 -6.06 18.88
C ASP A 275 11.57 -5.25 18.38
N ASP A 276 12.64 -5.94 17.98
CA ASP A 276 13.81 -5.30 17.38
C ASP A 276 13.60 -5.09 15.88
N LEU A 277 13.27 -3.84 15.53
CA LEU A 277 12.94 -3.40 14.17
C LEU A 277 14.14 -3.39 13.22
N LEU A 278 15.37 -3.41 13.74
CA LEU A 278 16.61 -3.35 12.95
C LEU A 278 17.28 -4.71 12.80
N SER A 279 16.75 -5.74 13.45
CA SER A 279 17.29 -7.09 13.34
C SER A 279 16.88 -7.73 12.00
N PHE A 280 17.76 -8.59 11.49
CA PHE A 280 17.51 -9.44 10.33
C PHE A 280 17.09 -8.70 9.03
N PRO A 281 17.85 -7.68 8.56
CA PRO A 281 17.55 -7.02 7.28
C PRO A 281 17.52 -8.04 6.13
N GLY A 282 16.54 -7.88 5.23
CA GLY A 282 16.27 -8.80 4.12
C GLY A 282 15.49 -10.07 4.52
N GLU A 283 15.32 -10.35 5.82
CA GLU A 283 14.60 -11.53 6.31
C GLU A 283 13.23 -11.19 6.92
N VAL A 284 13.07 -9.96 7.39
CA VAL A 284 11.83 -9.46 8.00
C VAL A 284 11.19 -8.41 7.11
N ASP A 285 9.88 -8.41 7.09
CA ASP A 285 9.09 -7.33 6.50
C ASP A 285 8.96 -6.16 7.46
N LEU A 286 9.16 -4.96 6.97
CA LEU A 286 9.05 -3.73 7.73
C LEU A 286 7.90 -2.90 7.15
N THR A 287 6.83 -2.76 7.91
CA THR A 287 5.64 -2.02 7.50
C THR A 287 5.25 -0.96 8.52
N ALA A 288 4.69 0.14 8.06
CA ALA A 288 4.17 1.21 8.91
C ALA A 288 2.78 1.63 8.45
N HIS A 289 1.96 2.13 9.37
CA HIS A 289 0.63 2.61 9.01
C HIS A 289 0.69 3.80 8.05
N VAL A 290 -0.12 3.76 7.02
CA VAL A 290 -0.27 4.85 6.04
C VAL A 290 -0.95 6.04 6.70
N ASP A 291 -0.41 7.24 6.54
CA ASP A 291 -1.08 8.51 6.90
C ASP A 291 -2.05 8.88 5.77
N PHE A 292 -3.31 8.44 5.89
CA PHE A 292 -4.34 8.68 4.88
C PHE A 292 -4.72 10.15 4.75
N SER A 293 -4.49 10.96 5.78
CA SER A 293 -4.70 12.41 5.71
C SER A 293 -3.67 13.05 4.77
N ALA A 294 -2.38 12.71 4.93
CA ALA A 294 -1.32 13.24 4.10
C ALA A 294 -1.45 12.79 2.62
N VAL A 295 -1.78 11.50 2.41
CA VAL A 295 -1.97 10.95 1.06
C VAL A 295 -3.18 11.59 0.38
N ALA A 296 -4.31 11.74 1.09
CA ALA A 296 -5.51 12.37 0.53
C ALA A 296 -5.28 13.83 0.14
N GLU A 297 -4.58 14.58 1.00
CA GLU A 297 -4.30 16.00 0.78
C GLU A 297 -3.51 16.24 -0.50
N VAL A 298 -2.46 15.46 -0.74
CA VAL A 298 -1.65 15.63 -1.97
C VAL A 298 -2.43 15.29 -3.23
N GLY A 299 -3.38 14.37 -3.18
CA GLY A 299 -4.28 14.10 -4.29
C GLY A 299 -5.24 15.27 -4.58
N LEU A 300 -5.77 15.93 -3.53
CA LEU A 300 -6.57 17.14 -3.67
C LEU A 300 -5.75 18.27 -4.28
N GLN A 301 -4.52 18.48 -3.83
CA GLN A 301 -3.59 19.46 -4.40
C GLN A 301 -3.28 19.19 -5.88
N ALA A 302 -3.28 17.93 -6.32
CA ALA A 302 -3.16 17.53 -7.71
C ALA A 302 -4.46 17.69 -8.51
N GLY A 303 -5.53 18.22 -7.91
CA GLY A 303 -6.83 18.50 -8.54
C GLY A 303 -7.73 17.27 -8.67
N LEU A 304 -7.49 16.22 -7.89
CA LEU A 304 -8.44 15.11 -7.75
C LEU A 304 -9.58 15.51 -6.81
N VAL A 305 -10.74 14.88 -6.98
CA VAL A 305 -11.89 15.03 -6.07
C VAL A 305 -12.08 13.73 -5.26
N PRO A 306 -12.54 13.82 -4.01
CA PRO A 306 -12.78 12.64 -3.20
C PRO A 306 -13.89 11.77 -3.81
N TRP A 307 -13.62 10.45 -3.90
CA TRP A 307 -14.64 9.44 -4.20
C TRP A 307 -14.99 8.67 -2.93
N TYR A 308 -14.01 8.02 -2.29
CA TYR A 308 -14.17 7.28 -1.05
C TYR A 308 -13.02 7.56 -0.09
N ARG A 309 -13.33 7.66 1.20
CA ARG A 309 -12.38 7.64 2.31
C ARG A 309 -13.08 6.96 3.46
N GLU A 310 -13.03 5.63 3.45
CA GLU A 310 -13.83 4.80 4.36
C GLU A 310 -13.11 3.49 4.70
N ARG A 311 -13.63 2.76 5.67
CA ARG A 311 -13.10 1.42 6.00
C ARG A 311 -13.41 0.43 4.88
N GLN A 312 -12.50 -0.53 4.65
CA GLN A 312 -12.67 -1.58 3.64
C GLN A 312 -14.00 -2.31 3.76
N SER A 313 -14.43 -2.61 4.99
CA SER A 313 -15.73 -3.26 5.23
C SER A 313 -16.89 -2.49 4.61
N ARG A 314 -16.92 -1.15 4.77
CA ARG A 314 -17.98 -0.32 4.22
C ARG A 314 -17.95 -0.27 2.69
N PHE A 315 -16.75 -0.13 2.13
CA PHE A 315 -16.55 -0.15 0.68
C PHE A 315 -17.02 -1.47 0.06
N LEU A 316 -16.61 -2.61 0.61
CA LEU A 316 -17.00 -3.93 0.09
C LEU A 316 -18.48 -4.21 0.30
N MET A 317 -19.10 -3.74 1.39
CA MET A 317 -20.56 -3.84 1.60
C MET A 317 -21.33 -3.09 0.53
N ARG A 318 -20.87 -1.91 0.10
CA ARG A 318 -21.47 -1.13 -0.98
C ARG A 318 -21.43 -1.89 -2.30
N ILE A 319 -20.27 -2.51 -2.61
CA ILE A 319 -20.15 -3.37 -3.80
C ILE A 319 -21.10 -4.57 -3.71
N LEU A 320 -21.18 -5.23 -2.55
CA LEU A 320 -22.13 -6.33 -2.33
C LEU A 320 -23.58 -5.91 -2.63
N GLU A 321 -24.02 -4.78 -2.07
CA GLU A 321 -25.37 -4.26 -2.32
C GLU A 321 -25.62 -4.00 -3.81
N SER A 322 -24.60 -3.50 -4.53
CA SER A 322 -24.68 -3.28 -5.97
C SER A 322 -24.82 -4.59 -6.75
N THR A 323 -24.05 -5.62 -6.38
CA THR A 323 -24.17 -6.95 -7.01
C THR A 323 -25.57 -7.55 -6.84
N GLN A 324 -26.23 -7.30 -5.71
CA GLN A 324 -27.58 -7.79 -5.45
C GLN A 324 -28.66 -7.06 -6.27
N ARG A 325 -28.43 -5.78 -6.59
CA ARG A 325 -29.35 -4.99 -7.44
C ARG A 325 -29.26 -5.35 -8.92
N SER A 326 -28.22 -6.05 -9.33
CA SER A 326 -27.95 -6.44 -10.74
C SER A 326 -27.83 -7.97 -10.86
N PRO A 327 -28.92 -8.74 -10.68
CA PRO A 327 -28.87 -10.20 -10.76
C PRO A 327 -28.28 -10.67 -12.09
N GLY A 328 -27.45 -11.71 -12.04
CA GLY A 328 -26.80 -12.31 -13.22
C GLY A 328 -25.53 -11.61 -13.69
N ARG A 329 -25.19 -10.44 -13.15
CA ARG A 329 -23.92 -9.75 -13.45
C ARG A 329 -22.78 -10.08 -12.47
N PHE A 330 -23.10 -10.78 -11.40
CA PHE A 330 -22.13 -11.28 -10.43
C PHE A 330 -22.44 -12.75 -10.14
N PRO A 331 -21.46 -13.62 -9.94
CA PRO A 331 -21.68 -15.02 -9.62
C PRO A 331 -22.46 -15.23 -8.32
N ASP A 332 -23.24 -16.30 -8.24
CA ASP A 332 -24.08 -16.60 -7.07
C ASP A 332 -23.27 -16.67 -5.76
N TRP A 333 -23.89 -16.23 -4.69
CA TRP A 333 -23.32 -16.22 -3.32
C TRP A 333 -23.38 -17.61 -2.70
N SER A 334 -22.33 -18.41 -2.92
CA SER A 334 -22.14 -19.69 -2.22
C SER A 334 -21.72 -19.49 -0.77
N THR A 335 -21.87 -20.51 0.07
CA THR A 335 -21.39 -20.50 1.47
C THR A 335 -19.92 -20.15 1.58
N GLN A 336 -19.09 -20.61 0.63
CA GLN A 336 -17.65 -20.30 0.60
C GLN A 336 -17.41 -18.81 0.35
N ARG A 337 -18.14 -18.18 -0.58
CA ARG A 337 -18.07 -16.75 -0.87
C ARG A 337 -18.51 -15.90 0.31
N VAL A 338 -19.59 -16.31 0.97
CA VAL A 338 -20.06 -15.63 2.19
C VAL A 338 -18.98 -15.65 3.28
N ARG A 339 -18.34 -16.79 3.50
CA ARG A 339 -17.22 -16.89 4.47
C ARG A 339 -16.02 -16.02 4.08
N ALA A 340 -15.64 -16.02 2.81
CA ALA A 340 -14.57 -15.16 2.32
C ALA A 340 -14.93 -13.68 2.54
N PHE A 341 -16.15 -13.27 2.22
CA PHE A 341 -16.64 -11.92 2.43
C PHE A 341 -16.61 -11.53 3.92
N GLN A 342 -17.06 -12.42 4.80
CA GLN A 342 -16.95 -12.21 6.24
C GLN A 342 -15.53 -11.97 6.69
N THR A 343 -14.54 -12.74 6.17
CA THR A 343 -13.12 -12.53 6.49
C THR A 343 -12.65 -11.15 6.02
N LEU A 344 -13.03 -10.71 4.82
CA LEU A 344 -12.65 -9.42 4.25
C LEU A 344 -13.25 -8.21 4.98
N THR A 345 -14.42 -8.41 5.65
CA THR A 345 -15.18 -7.31 6.25
C THR A 345 -15.22 -7.36 7.79
N HIS A 346 -14.82 -8.48 8.42
CA HIS A 346 -14.88 -8.63 9.86
C HIS A 346 -13.92 -7.67 10.57
N PRO A 347 -14.36 -6.95 11.63
CA PRO A 347 -13.54 -5.96 12.33
C PRO A 347 -12.22 -6.49 12.91
N GLU A 348 -12.18 -7.77 13.32
CA GLU A 348 -10.97 -8.41 13.88
C GLU A 348 -10.00 -8.94 12.82
N HIS A 349 -10.38 -8.86 11.53
CA HIS A 349 -9.55 -9.24 10.41
C HIS A 349 -9.19 -8.00 9.57
N PHE A 350 -9.72 -7.92 8.34
CA PHE A 350 -9.39 -6.83 7.41
C PHE A 350 -10.34 -5.62 7.51
N GLY A 351 -11.53 -5.81 8.10
CA GLY A 351 -12.61 -4.83 7.98
C GLY A 351 -12.40 -3.52 8.74
N ARG A 352 -11.67 -3.52 9.87
CA ARG A 352 -11.46 -2.34 10.71
C ARG A 352 -10.08 -1.68 10.52
N GLY A 353 -9.05 -2.49 10.29
CA GLY A 353 -7.67 -1.99 10.13
C GLY A 353 -7.44 -1.34 8.77
N PHE A 354 -8.14 -1.82 7.76
CA PHE A 354 -7.98 -1.38 6.38
C PHE A 354 -8.87 -0.20 6.02
N TRP A 355 -8.27 0.73 5.33
CA TRP A 355 -8.92 1.88 4.71
C TRP A 355 -8.97 1.74 3.20
N VAL A 356 -9.95 2.38 2.60
CA VAL A 356 -10.02 2.63 1.17
C VAL A 356 -9.98 4.14 0.97
N LEU A 357 -8.96 4.58 0.25
CA LEU A 357 -8.87 5.94 -0.24
C LEU A 357 -9.02 5.90 -1.77
N ALA A 358 -10.04 6.55 -2.28
CA ALA A 358 -10.26 6.72 -3.69
C ALA A 358 -10.50 8.20 -4.02
N GLN A 359 -9.80 8.68 -5.05
CA GLN A 359 -9.90 10.05 -5.56
C GLN A 359 -9.92 9.99 -7.09
N GLY A 360 -10.68 10.87 -7.76
CA GLY A 360 -10.86 10.77 -9.19
C GLY A 360 -10.84 12.09 -9.92
N ARG A 361 -10.83 12.02 -11.25
CA ARG A 361 -11.12 13.13 -12.15
C ARG A 361 -12.62 13.11 -12.46
N GLY A 362 -13.33 14.16 -12.05
CA GLY A 362 -14.79 14.19 -12.10
C GLY A 362 -15.45 13.59 -10.86
N GLY A 363 -16.78 13.74 -10.75
CA GLY A 363 -17.55 13.25 -9.59
C GLY A 363 -17.54 11.74 -9.44
N ALA A 364 -17.69 11.25 -8.20
CA ALA A 364 -17.88 9.84 -7.93
C ALA A 364 -19.12 9.31 -8.67
N PRO A 365 -19.07 8.11 -9.26
CA PRO A 365 -20.18 7.54 -10.03
C PRO A 365 -21.43 7.27 -9.18
N TRP A 366 -21.26 7.02 -7.89
CA TRP A 366 -22.38 6.91 -6.95
C TRP A 366 -22.63 8.27 -6.34
N GLY A 367 -23.78 8.83 -6.68
CA GLY A 367 -24.18 10.16 -6.24
C GLY A 367 -23.85 10.41 -4.78
N ARG A 368 -23.48 11.64 -4.48
CA ARG A 368 -23.06 12.15 -3.17
C ARG A 368 -23.92 11.54 -2.07
N ALA A 369 -23.29 10.80 -1.15
CA ALA A 369 -23.89 10.45 0.11
C ALA A 369 -23.95 11.67 1.02
#